data_492285ea2d8ab729e537bac08cf407db
#
_entry.id   492285ea2d8ab729e537bac08cf407db
#
_cell.length_a   1.000
_cell.length_b   1.000
_cell.length_c   1.000
_cell.angle_alpha   90.00
_cell.angle_beta   90.00
_cell.angle_gamma   90.00
#
_symmetry.space_group_name_H-M   'P 1'
#
loop_
_entity.id
_entity.type
_entity.pdbx_description
1 polymer ?
#
loop_
_entity_poly.entity_id
_entity_poly.type
_entity_poly.pdbx_seq_one_letter_code
_entity_poly.pdbx_strand_id
1 'polypeptide(L)'
;MTTVKNYLSLVKFSHTIFAMPFALIGFVVALTQTNLFNHHTVVTSLITLSKNQLFIKFFLVITCMVTARSAAMAFNRYLDRSFDAKNPRTAIREIPKGIISANNALRFVIINCIVFVTATFFINSICFYLSPVALFVILFYSFTKRFTALCHLVLGIGLSLAPIGAYLAVTGAFAWLPVLFSLAVVFWVSGFDIIFALQDVDFDQSQKLYSIPALLGVKKAVRVSELLHIISAACVIAAGIYGAFGGLYWMVVAVFTGMLYYQHSIVKSDDLSKVNIAFMTANGTASLVFALFVIADIIIMN
;
A
#
# COMPACT_ATOMS: atom_id res chain seq x y z
N MET A 1 -12.69 19.43 18.59
CA MET A 1 -12.63 18.10 17.94
C MET A 1 -12.20 17.07 18.98
N THR A 2 -12.77 15.87 18.95
CA THR A 2 -12.34 14.81 19.87
C THR A 2 -10.92 14.35 19.53
N THR A 3 -10.13 13.95 20.54
CA THR A 3 -8.75 13.47 20.37
C THR A 3 -8.66 12.37 19.31
N VAL A 4 -9.60 11.43 19.28
CA VAL A 4 -9.65 10.34 18.30
C VAL A 4 -9.75 10.88 16.87
N LYS A 5 -10.61 11.86 16.60
CA LYS A 5 -10.76 12.47 15.27
C LYS A 5 -9.46 13.11 14.78
N ASN A 6 -8.70 13.73 15.67
CA ASN A 6 -7.40 14.33 15.33
C ASN A 6 -6.38 13.27 14.92
N TYR A 7 -6.31 12.12 15.61
CA TYR A 7 -5.42 11.03 15.22
C TYR A 7 -5.86 10.33 13.93
N LEU A 8 -7.16 10.13 13.69
CA LEU A 8 -7.67 9.62 12.42
C LEU A 8 -7.33 10.56 11.26
N SER A 9 -7.39 11.88 11.50
CA SER A 9 -6.94 12.89 10.52
C SER A 9 -5.43 12.84 10.31
N LEU A 10 -4.63 12.72 11.37
CA LEU A 10 -3.16 12.61 11.31
C LEU A 10 -2.74 11.47 10.37
N VAL A 11 -3.38 10.30 10.49
CA VAL A 11 -3.02 9.13 9.67
C VAL A 11 -3.76 9.06 8.34
N LYS A 12 -4.61 10.05 8.01
CA LYS A 12 -5.46 10.00 6.80
C LYS A 12 -6.12 8.64 6.64
N PHE A 13 -6.91 8.23 7.63
CA PHE A 13 -7.45 6.87 7.72
C PHE A 13 -8.22 6.43 6.45
N SER A 14 -8.88 7.36 5.77
CA SER A 14 -9.53 7.11 4.48
C SER A 14 -8.60 6.56 3.39
N HIS A 15 -7.30 6.87 3.45
CA HIS A 15 -6.32 6.35 2.50
C HIS A 15 -5.91 4.89 2.76
N THR A 16 -6.39 4.26 3.84
CA THR A 16 -6.20 2.83 4.11
C THR A 16 -6.78 1.95 2.98
N ILE A 17 -7.74 2.51 2.23
CA ILE A 17 -8.34 1.89 1.06
C ILE A 17 -7.33 1.48 -0.04
N PHE A 18 -6.13 2.06 -0.08
CA PHE A 18 -5.17 1.70 -1.13
C PHE A 18 -4.46 0.37 -0.90
N ALA A 19 -4.08 0.05 0.32
CA ALA A 19 -3.28 -1.14 0.62
C ALA A 19 -4.12 -2.31 1.15
N MET A 20 -5.21 -2.03 1.87
CA MET A 20 -6.05 -3.08 2.48
C MET A 20 -6.66 -4.06 1.45
N PRO A 21 -7.15 -3.61 0.28
CA PRO A 21 -7.66 -4.53 -0.73
C PRO A 21 -6.63 -5.58 -1.17
N PHE A 22 -5.37 -5.19 -1.36
CA PHE A 22 -4.31 -6.12 -1.73
C PHE A 22 -3.90 -7.08 -0.60
N ALA A 23 -3.97 -6.63 0.66
CA ALA A 23 -3.81 -7.55 1.79
C ALA A 23 -4.92 -8.61 1.83
N LEU A 24 -6.16 -8.21 1.54
CA LEU A 24 -7.30 -9.15 1.46
C LEU A 24 -7.11 -10.16 0.31
N ILE A 25 -6.63 -9.72 -0.86
CA ILE A 25 -6.27 -10.63 -1.95
C ILE A 25 -5.23 -11.64 -1.47
N GLY A 26 -4.12 -11.18 -0.87
CA GLY A 26 -3.06 -12.06 -0.37
C GLY A 26 -3.57 -13.06 0.66
N PHE A 27 -4.46 -12.62 1.57
CA PHE A 27 -5.11 -13.48 2.55
C PHE A 27 -5.99 -14.54 1.89
N VAL A 28 -6.86 -14.17 0.94
CA VAL A 28 -7.76 -15.09 0.26
C VAL A 28 -7.00 -16.06 -0.66
N VAL A 29 -5.98 -15.58 -1.37
CA VAL A 29 -5.06 -16.47 -2.13
C VAL A 29 -4.43 -17.51 -1.21
N ALA A 30 -4.05 -17.14 0.01
CA ALA A 30 -3.51 -18.10 0.97
C ALA A 30 -4.54 -19.16 1.39
N LEU A 31 -5.84 -18.84 1.40
CA LEU A 31 -6.88 -19.81 1.74
C LEU A 31 -6.97 -20.97 0.74
N THR A 32 -6.64 -20.76 -0.52
CA THR A 32 -6.60 -21.82 -1.52
C THR A 32 -5.56 -22.91 -1.19
N GLN A 33 -4.61 -22.60 -0.29
CA GLN A 33 -3.60 -23.54 0.21
C GLN A 33 -4.04 -24.22 1.52
N THR A 34 -5.27 -24.02 1.96
CA THR A 34 -5.79 -24.59 3.20
C THR A 34 -6.84 -25.65 2.94
N ASN A 35 -7.03 -26.54 3.93
CA ASN A 35 -8.07 -27.57 3.93
C ASN A 35 -9.51 -27.01 3.90
N LEU A 36 -9.70 -25.71 4.07
CA LEU A 36 -11.03 -25.08 4.11
C LEU A 36 -11.61 -24.81 2.71
N PHE A 37 -10.76 -24.74 1.69
CA PHE A 37 -11.16 -24.45 0.31
C PHE A 37 -11.02 -25.64 -0.64
N ASN A 38 -10.14 -26.60 -0.36
CA ASN A 38 -9.89 -27.75 -1.25
C ASN A 38 -10.72 -28.97 -0.85
N HIS A 39 -11.94 -29.07 -1.35
CA HIS A 39 -12.81 -30.26 -1.16
C HIS A 39 -12.50 -31.42 -2.14
N HIS A 40 -11.74 -31.20 -3.21
CA HIS A 40 -11.65 -32.14 -4.34
C HIS A 40 -10.26 -32.62 -4.75
N THR A 41 -9.18 -32.11 -4.17
CA THR A 41 -7.82 -32.55 -4.53
C THR A 41 -7.08 -33.12 -3.33
N VAL A 42 -6.62 -34.35 -3.45
CA VAL A 42 -5.67 -34.99 -2.52
C VAL A 42 -4.30 -34.36 -2.76
N VAL A 43 -4.10 -33.14 -2.26
CA VAL A 43 -2.77 -32.50 -2.27
C VAL A 43 -2.17 -32.69 -0.88
N THR A 44 -1.05 -33.37 -0.84
CA THR A 44 -0.34 -33.88 0.35
C THR A 44 0.29 -32.81 1.24
N SER A 45 0.01 -31.53 1.04
CA SER A 45 0.64 -30.43 1.80
C SER A 45 -0.32 -29.30 2.19
N LEU A 46 -1.59 -29.62 2.41
CA LEU A 46 -2.55 -28.60 2.83
C LEU A 46 -2.32 -28.19 4.28
N ILE A 47 -2.25 -26.88 4.50
CA ILE A 47 -2.19 -26.29 5.83
C ILE A 47 -3.52 -26.53 6.53
N THR A 48 -3.51 -27.33 7.59
CA THR A 48 -4.70 -27.60 8.39
C THR A 48 -4.92 -26.48 9.39
N LEU A 49 -5.96 -25.68 9.16
CA LEU A 49 -6.39 -24.62 10.08
C LEU A 49 -7.85 -24.86 10.51
N SER A 50 -8.12 -24.62 11.79
CA SER A 50 -9.50 -24.52 12.27
C SER A 50 -10.11 -23.17 11.86
N LYS A 51 -11.45 -23.12 11.75
CA LYS A 51 -12.18 -21.87 11.47
C LYS A 51 -11.83 -20.76 12.47
N ASN A 52 -11.66 -21.11 13.75
CA ASN A 52 -11.29 -20.16 14.80
C ASN A 52 -9.88 -19.61 14.60
N GLN A 53 -8.90 -20.44 14.24
CA GLN A 53 -7.54 -19.98 13.94
C GLN A 53 -7.52 -19.05 12.73
N LEU A 54 -8.28 -19.36 11.69
CA LEU A 54 -8.39 -18.49 10.52
C LEU A 54 -9.00 -17.14 10.88
N PHE A 55 -10.07 -17.13 11.68
CA PHE A 55 -10.71 -15.91 12.14
C PHE A 55 -9.74 -15.03 12.96
N ILE A 56 -8.99 -15.63 13.89
CA ILE A 56 -7.98 -14.93 14.68
C ILE A 56 -6.89 -14.34 13.76
N LYS A 57 -6.35 -15.14 12.82
CA LYS A 57 -5.34 -14.67 11.86
C LYS A 57 -5.86 -13.50 11.02
N PHE A 58 -7.11 -13.55 10.56
CA PHE A 58 -7.72 -12.45 9.80
C PHE A 58 -7.70 -11.14 10.60
N PHE A 59 -8.18 -11.16 11.85
CA PHE A 59 -8.16 -9.96 12.70
C PHE A 59 -6.76 -9.47 13.03
N LEU A 60 -5.81 -10.37 13.23
CA LEU A 60 -4.41 -10.00 13.44
C LEU A 60 -3.79 -9.35 12.19
N VAL A 61 -4.11 -9.84 10.98
CA VAL A 61 -3.68 -9.21 9.72
C VAL A 61 -4.28 -7.81 9.58
N ILE A 62 -5.56 -7.63 9.86
CA ILE A 62 -6.19 -6.29 9.84
C ILE A 62 -5.50 -5.37 10.88
N THR A 63 -5.22 -5.88 12.07
CA THR A 63 -4.49 -5.12 13.09
C THR A 63 -3.10 -4.70 12.61
N CYS A 64 -2.35 -5.62 11.98
CA CYS A 64 -1.05 -5.31 11.38
C CYS A 64 -1.17 -4.23 10.30
N MET A 65 -2.16 -4.33 9.42
CA MET A 65 -2.38 -3.34 8.35
C MET A 65 -2.67 -1.94 8.91
N VAL A 66 -3.57 -1.85 9.88
CA VAL A 66 -3.96 -0.58 10.50
C VAL A 66 -2.79 0.03 11.27
N THR A 67 -2.07 -0.77 12.07
CA THR A 67 -0.98 -0.26 12.91
C THR A 67 0.27 0.10 12.11
N ALA A 68 0.68 -0.73 11.13
CA ALA A 68 1.79 -0.42 10.24
C ALA A 68 1.55 0.89 9.48
N ARG A 69 0.35 1.04 8.90
CA ARG A 69 -0.01 2.25 8.18
C ARG A 69 -0.09 3.47 9.10
N SER A 70 -0.68 3.33 10.29
CA SER A 70 -0.77 4.41 11.27
C SER A 70 0.61 4.86 11.72
N ALA A 71 1.52 3.92 11.97
CA ALA A 71 2.92 4.22 12.29
C ALA A 71 3.61 4.96 11.14
N ALA A 72 3.49 4.46 9.90
CA ALA A 72 4.10 5.06 8.71
C ALA A 72 3.65 6.51 8.51
N MET A 73 2.33 6.74 8.52
CA MET A 73 1.77 8.08 8.27
C MET A 73 2.11 9.07 9.38
N ALA A 74 1.98 8.65 10.65
CA ALA A 74 2.31 9.51 11.78
C ALA A 74 3.82 9.82 11.82
N PHE A 75 4.67 8.84 11.49
CA PHE A 75 6.12 9.03 11.44
C PHE A 75 6.54 9.97 10.31
N ASN A 76 5.95 9.84 9.12
CA ASN A 76 6.17 10.77 8.02
C ASN A 76 5.81 12.21 8.45
N ARG A 77 4.64 12.41 9.08
CA ARG A 77 4.22 13.71 9.60
C ARG A 77 5.13 14.26 10.69
N TYR A 78 5.62 13.37 11.57
CA TYR A 78 6.57 13.74 12.61
C TYR A 78 7.91 14.20 12.03
N LEU A 79 8.44 13.44 11.07
CA LEU A 79 9.70 13.77 10.41
C LEU A 79 9.63 15.05 9.59
N ASP A 80 8.57 15.18 8.79
CA ASP A 80 8.44 16.27 7.84
C ASP A 80 7.82 17.54 8.43
N ARG A 81 7.58 17.62 9.75
CA ARG A 81 6.89 18.72 10.41
C ARG A 81 7.48 20.11 10.12
N SER A 82 8.80 20.22 9.99
CA SER A 82 9.47 21.48 9.66
C SER A 82 9.31 21.90 8.20
N PHE A 83 9.28 20.93 7.28
CA PHE A 83 8.97 21.16 5.86
C PHE A 83 7.48 21.44 5.68
N ASP A 84 6.63 20.67 6.36
CA ASP A 84 5.17 20.85 6.33
C ASP A 84 4.75 22.25 6.78
N ALA A 85 5.41 22.80 7.80
CA ALA A 85 5.11 24.15 8.28
C ALA A 85 5.45 25.25 7.26
N LYS A 86 6.37 24.99 6.34
CA LYS A 86 6.78 25.95 5.30
C LYS A 86 5.98 25.80 4.00
N ASN A 87 5.37 24.66 3.74
CA ASN A 87 4.60 24.41 2.54
C ASN A 87 3.14 24.83 2.75
N PRO A 88 2.61 25.82 1.99
CA PRO A 88 1.23 26.30 2.14
C PRO A 88 0.17 25.19 2.09
N ARG A 89 0.41 24.14 1.28
CA ARG A 89 -0.50 22.99 1.13
C ARG A 89 -0.55 22.11 2.38
N THR A 90 0.56 22.01 3.13
CA THR A 90 0.68 21.09 4.27
C THR A 90 0.79 21.78 5.64
N ALA A 91 0.94 23.10 5.68
CA ALA A 91 0.96 23.90 6.92
C ALA A 91 -0.33 23.77 7.74
N ILE A 92 -1.42 23.35 7.09
CA ILE A 92 -2.72 23.09 7.74
C ILE A 92 -2.79 21.76 8.51
N ARG A 93 -1.73 20.92 8.44
CA ARG A 93 -1.66 19.61 9.08
C ARG A 93 -1.62 19.70 10.60
N GLU A 94 -1.92 18.59 11.28
CA GLU A 94 -2.15 18.54 12.73
C GLU A 94 -0.92 18.92 13.56
N ILE A 95 0.30 18.52 13.14
CA ILE A 95 1.53 18.84 13.89
C ILE A 95 1.96 20.30 13.66
N PRO A 96 2.08 20.81 12.42
CA PRO A 96 2.38 22.23 12.20
C PRO A 96 1.40 23.19 12.87
N LYS A 97 0.10 22.85 12.91
CA LYS A 97 -0.92 23.64 13.60
C LYS A 97 -0.92 23.50 15.13
N GLY A 98 -0.08 22.65 15.71
CA GLY A 98 -0.04 22.42 17.15
C GLY A 98 -1.27 21.67 17.71
N ILE A 99 -2.14 21.09 16.84
CA ILE A 99 -3.30 20.27 17.25
C ILE A 99 -2.84 18.99 17.94
N ILE A 100 -1.72 18.40 17.43
CA ILE A 100 -1.05 17.26 18.04
C ILE A 100 0.42 17.66 18.21
N SER A 101 0.96 17.52 19.42
CA SER A 101 2.38 17.78 19.66
C SER A 101 3.26 16.73 18.97
N ALA A 102 4.47 17.11 18.56
CA ALA A 102 5.43 16.19 17.94
C ALA A 102 5.72 14.97 18.85
N ASN A 103 5.84 15.18 20.16
CA ASN A 103 6.07 14.11 21.14
C ASN A 103 4.89 13.14 21.20
N ASN A 104 3.66 13.62 21.15
CA ASN A 104 2.48 12.76 21.14
C ASN A 104 2.35 11.98 19.82
N ALA A 105 2.71 12.59 18.69
CA ALA A 105 2.80 11.89 17.41
C ALA A 105 3.85 10.77 17.45
N LEU A 106 5.04 11.03 18.02
CA LEU A 106 6.07 10.01 18.16
C LEU A 106 5.66 8.88 19.10
N ARG A 107 5.02 9.20 20.24
CA ARG A 107 4.44 8.18 21.14
C ARG A 107 3.42 7.31 20.42
N PHE A 108 2.57 7.91 19.60
CA PHE A 108 1.60 7.17 18.79
C PHE A 108 2.28 6.23 17.79
N VAL A 109 3.37 6.65 17.14
CA VAL A 109 4.19 5.79 16.27
C VAL A 109 4.71 4.58 17.06
N ILE A 110 5.36 4.81 18.20
CA ILE A 110 5.96 3.75 19.03
C ILE A 110 4.88 2.74 19.46
N ILE A 111 3.73 3.21 19.94
CA ILE A 111 2.62 2.34 20.33
C ILE A 111 2.16 1.47 19.16
N ASN A 112 1.97 2.06 17.96
CA ASN A 112 1.57 1.29 16.79
C ASN A 112 2.63 0.28 16.36
N CYS A 113 3.92 0.60 16.45
CA CYS A 113 5.01 -0.34 16.18
C CYS A 113 4.99 -1.52 17.18
N ILE A 114 4.79 -1.26 18.46
CA ILE A 114 4.69 -2.31 19.48
C ILE A 114 3.50 -3.21 19.22
N VAL A 115 2.31 -2.64 18.93
CA VAL A 115 1.11 -3.41 18.62
C VAL A 115 1.30 -4.25 17.35
N PHE A 116 1.97 -3.70 16.31
CA PHE A 116 2.30 -4.44 15.10
C PHE A 116 3.16 -5.67 15.40
N VAL A 117 4.29 -5.50 16.11
CA VAL A 117 5.20 -6.60 16.45
C VAL A 117 4.49 -7.64 17.31
N THR A 118 3.70 -7.19 18.29
CA THR A 118 2.91 -8.09 19.14
C THR A 118 1.89 -8.88 18.33
N ALA A 119 1.19 -8.25 17.39
CA ALA A 119 0.24 -8.94 16.52
C ALA A 119 0.94 -9.98 15.63
N THR A 120 2.11 -9.67 15.08
CA THR A 120 2.88 -10.62 14.26
C THR A 120 3.37 -11.82 15.06
N PHE A 121 3.71 -11.64 16.35
CA PHE A 121 4.08 -12.73 17.26
C PHE A 121 2.95 -13.76 17.39
N PHE A 122 1.70 -13.31 17.50
CA PHE A 122 0.53 -14.20 17.58
C PHE A 122 0.10 -14.80 16.21
N ILE A 123 0.61 -14.29 15.10
CA ILE A 123 0.32 -14.84 13.77
C ILE A 123 1.14 -16.11 13.51
N ASN A 124 2.45 -16.00 13.42
CA ASN A 124 3.42 -17.10 13.28
C ASN A 124 4.87 -16.59 13.39
N SER A 125 5.82 -17.52 13.52
CA SER A 125 7.24 -17.19 13.71
C SER A 125 7.86 -16.39 12.55
N ILE A 126 7.51 -16.70 11.29
CA ILE A 126 8.09 -15.99 10.14
C ILE A 126 7.62 -14.52 10.10
N CYS A 127 6.34 -14.26 10.35
CA CYS A 127 5.82 -12.90 10.44
C CYS A 127 6.48 -12.13 11.58
N PHE A 128 6.69 -12.79 12.72
CA PHE A 128 7.37 -12.16 13.86
C PHE A 128 8.81 -11.79 13.54
N TYR A 129 9.62 -12.73 13.00
CA TYR A 129 11.02 -12.45 12.67
C TYR A 129 11.17 -11.43 11.52
N LEU A 130 10.23 -11.35 10.60
CA LEU A 130 10.23 -10.35 9.53
C LEU A 130 9.66 -8.99 9.96
N SER A 131 8.97 -8.91 11.10
CA SER A 131 8.30 -7.67 11.54
C SER A 131 9.25 -6.48 11.73
N PRO A 132 10.48 -6.63 12.28
CA PRO A 132 11.43 -5.51 12.37
C PRO A 132 11.88 -5.02 10.98
N VAL A 133 12.09 -5.94 10.03
CA VAL A 133 12.46 -5.60 8.65
C VAL A 133 11.31 -4.85 7.97
N ALA A 134 10.08 -5.32 8.13
CA ALA A 134 8.90 -4.65 7.60
C ALA A 134 8.75 -3.23 8.17
N LEU A 135 8.87 -3.06 9.49
CA LEU A 135 8.83 -1.75 10.13
C LEU A 135 9.96 -0.84 9.66
N PHE A 136 11.18 -1.39 9.51
CA PHE A 136 12.29 -0.62 8.97
C PHE A 136 11.95 -0.07 7.58
N VAL A 137 11.50 -0.89 6.65
CA VAL A 137 11.13 -0.46 5.30
C VAL A 137 10.00 0.59 5.34
N ILE A 138 8.94 0.32 6.13
CA ILE A 138 7.76 1.17 6.23
C ILE A 138 8.07 2.54 6.85
N LEU A 139 8.99 2.63 7.79
CA LEU A 139 9.38 3.89 8.41
C LEU A 139 10.48 4.61 7.61
N PHE A 140 11.41 3.84 7.06
CA PHE A 140 12.58 4.37 6.34
C PHE A 140 12.20 5.20 5.12
N TYR A 141 11.09 4.88 4.42
CA TYR A 141 10.65 5.66 3.26
C TYR A 141 10.52 7.16 3.58
N SER A 142 10.14 7.52 4.81
CA SER A 142 10.00 8.91 5.24
C SER A 142 11.31 9.72 5.22
N PHE A 143 12.45 9.05 5.27
CA PHE A 143 13.76 9.69 5.16
C PHE A 143 14.22 9.87 3.72
N THR A 144 13.77 9.02 2.80
CA THR A 144 14.35 8.83 1.47
C THR A 144 14.31 10.10 0.62
N LYS A 145 13.25 10.90 0.74
CA LYS A 145 13.10 12.18 0.05
C LYS A 145 14.22 13.20 0.36
N ARG A 146 15.02 12.98 1.42
CA ARG A 146 16.14 13.84 1.81
C ARG A 146 17.43 13.56 1.07
N PHE A 147 17.55 12.41 0.40
CA PHE A 147 18.80 11.99 -0.26
C PHE A 147 18.61 11.23 -1.59
N THR A 148 17.38 10.83 -1.95
CA THR A 148 17.15 10.11 -3.21
C THR A 148 15.80 10.41 -3.84
N ALA A 149 15.79 10.52 -5.17
CA ALA A 149 14.55 10.64 -5.95
C ALA A 149 13.78 9.30 -6.06
N LEU A 150 14.38 8.18 -5.64
CA LEU A 150 13.72 6.87 -5.61
C LEU A 150 12.74 6.71 -4.43
N CYS A 151 12.45 7.78 -3.69
CA CYS A 151 11.53 7.79 -2.56
C CYS A 151 10.16 7.18 -2.91
N HIS A 152 9.67 7.37 -4.14
CA HIS A 152 8.42 6.79 -4.65
C HIS A 152 8.46 5.26 -4.71
N LEU A 153 9.60 4.69 -5.15
CA LEU A 153 9.79 3.24 -5.19
C LEU A 153 9.88 2.65 -3.78
N VAL A 154 10.56 3.33 -2.86
CA VAL A 154 10.64 2.89 -1.46
C VAL A 154 9.26 2.92 -0.80
N LEU A 155 8.42 3.91 -1.10
CA LEU A 155 7.02 3.93 -0.67
C LEU A 155 6.25 2.74 -1.26
N GLY A 156 6.42 2.47 -2.56
CA GLY A 156 5.81 1.32 -3.24
C GLY A 156 6.20 -0.01 -2.59
N ILE A 157 7.49 -0.20 -2.27
CA ILE A 157 7.97 -1.38 -1.54
C ILE A 157 7.30 -1.48 -0.16
N GLY A 158 7.17 -0.37 0.57
CA GLY A 158 6.48 -0.37 1.87
C GLY A 158 5.04 -0.86 1.79
N LEU A 159 4.27 -0.43 0.78
CA LEU A 159 2.88 -0.86 0.60
C LEU A 159 2.77 -2.27 0.02
N SER A 160 3.76 -2.71 -0.77
CA SER A 160 3.78 -4.06 -1.37
C SER A 160 3.95 -5.20 -0.35
N LEU A 161 4.35 -4.88 0.88
CA LEU A 161 4.38 -5.85 1.97
C LEU A 161 2.98 -6.33 2.38
N ALA A 162 1.92 -5.64 1.97
CA ALA A 162 0.55 -5.97 2.33
C ALA A 162 0.08 -7.33 1.76
N PRO A 163 0.11 -7.61 0.44
CA PRO A 163 -0.33 -8.89 -0.09
C PRO A 163 0.56 -10.06 0.36
N ILE A 164 1.89 -9.89 0.33
CA ILE A 164 2.80 -10.97 0.73
C ILE A 164 2.73 -11.23 2.24
N GLY A 165 2.64 -10.19 3.06
CA GLY A 165 2.50 -10.33 4.52
C GLY A 165 1.21 -11.04 4.93
N ALA A 166 0.09 -10.71 4.28
CA ALA A 166 -1.18 -11.38 4.52
C ALA A 166 -1.15 -12.86 4.09
N TYR A 167 -0.50 -13.18 2.99
CA TYR A 167 -0.27 -14.56 2.55
C TYR A 167 0.59 -15.33 3.56
N LEU A 168 1.73 -14.77 3.98
CA LEU A 168 2.61 -15.36 4.99
C LEU A 168 1.92 -15.57 6.33
N ALA A 169 0.99 -14.71 6.71
CA ALA A 169 0.23 -14.85 7.95
C ALA A 169 -0.57 -16.16 7.99
N VAL A 170 -1.11 -16.60 6.86
CA VAL A 170 -1.87 -17.85 6.77
C VAL A 170 -0.96 -19.05 6.58
N THR A 171 -0.05 -18.97 5.59
CA THR A 171 0.72 -20.13 5.10
C THR A 171 2.05 -20.34 5.82
N GLY A 172 2.66 -19.28 6.37
CA GLY A 172 4.01 -19.35 6.91
C GLY A 172 5.10 -19.60 5.86
N ALA A 173 4.79 -19.50 4.56
CA ALA A 173 5.70 -19.78 3.46
C ALA A 173 5.57 -18.75 2.34
N PHE A 174 6.66 -18.54 1.58
CA PHE A 174 6.63 -17.70 0.39
C PHE A 174 6.08 -18.45 -0.82
N ALA A 175 5.42 -17.73 -1.72
CA ALA A 175 4.98 -18.24 -3.01
C ALA A 175 5.07 -17.14 -4.09
N TRP A 176 5.14 -17.53 -5.36
CA TRP A 176 5.29 -16.59 -6.46
C TRP A 176 4.05 -15.74 -6.70
N LEU A 177 2.86 -16.29 -6.51
CA LEU A 177 1.62 -15.55 -6.77
C LEU A 177 1.48 -14.27 -5.91
N PRO A 178 1.62 -14.32 -4.56
CA PRO A 178 1.61 -13.10 -3.76
C PRO A 178 2.80 -12.17 -4.06
N VAL A 179 3.95 -12.69 -4.51
CA VAL A 179 5.07 -11.85 -4.97
C VAL A 179 4.70 -11.07 -6.22
N LEU A 180 4.00 -11.68 -7.20
CA LEU A 180 3.52 -10.97 -8.39
C LEU A 180 2.53 -9.84 -8.04
N PHE A 181 1.61 -10.08 -7.11
CA PHE A 181 0.73 -9.02 -6.60
C PHE A 181 1.52 -7.94 -5.86
N SER A 182 2.56 -8.31 -5.09
CA SER A 182 3.43 -7.34 -4.41
C SER A 182 4.18 -6.47 -5.42
N LEU A 183 4.74 -7.05 -6.49
CA LEU A 183 5.38 -6.30 -7.56
C LEU A 183 4.41 -5.35 -8.28
N ALA A 184 3.18 -5.82 -8.55
CA ALA A 184 2.14 -4.95 -9.10
C ALA A 184 1.90 -3.73 -8.20
N VAL A 185 1.84 -3.92 -6.87
CA VAL A 185 1.67 -2.83 -5.91
C VAL A 185 2.88 -1.89 -5.87
N VAL A 186 4.12 -2.41 -5.92
CA VAL A 186 5.33 -1.56 -5.99
C VAL A 186 5.20 -0.55 -7.11
N PHE A 187 4.97 -1.04 -8.33
CA PHE A 187 4.97 -0.19 -9.51
C PHE A 187 3.73 0.71 -9.60
N TRP A 188 2.58 0.21 -9.21
CA TRP A 188 1.35 1.00 -9.16
C TRP A 188 1.45 2.16 -8.16
N VAL A 189 1.87 1.87 -6.92
CA VAL A 189 2.01 2.88 -5.86
C VAL A 189 3.06 3.92 -6.26
N SER A 190 4.21 3.47 -6.78
CA SER A 190 5.28 4.38 -7.22
C SER A 190 4.80 5.31 -8.34
N GLY A 191 4.05 4.77 -9.30
CA GLY A 191 3.52 5.55 -10.41
C GLY A 191 2.54 6.63 -9.95
N PHE A 192 1.56 6.29 -9.12
CA PHE A 192 0.59 7.28 -8.66
C PHE A 192 1.19 8.29 -7.65
N ASP A 193 2.19 7.88 -6.85
CA ASP A 193 2.86 8.79 -5.93
C ASP A 193 3.72 9.83 -6.67
N ILE A 194 4.33 9.45 -7.80
CA ILE A 194 4.98 10.39 -8.71
C ILE A 194 3.98 11.44 -9.22
N ILE A 195 2.79 11.01 -9.67
CA ILE A 195 1.73 11.93 -10.10
C ILE A 195 1.32 12.86 -8.97
N PHE A 196 1.13 12.33 -7.77
CA PHE A 196 0.77 13.15 -6.61
C PHE A 196 1.86 14.17 -6.25
N ALA A 197 3.13 13.81 -6.38
CA ALA A 197 4.27 14.66 -6.10
C ALA A 197 4.46 15.81 -7.11
N LEU A 198 3.80 15.76 -8.28
CA LEU A 198 3.83 16.87 -9.24
C LEU A 198 3.36 18.21 -8.63
N GLN A 199 2.51 18.18 -7.62
CA GLN A 199 1.99 19.36 -6.92
C GLN A 199 3.04 20.05 -6.04
N ASP A 200 4.14 19.37 -5.71
CA ASP A 200 5.15 19.83 -4.77
C ASP A 200 6.50 20.17 -5.46
N VAL A 201 6.59 20.17 -6.78
CA VAL A 201 7.86 20.32 -7.53
C VAL A 201 8.63 21.55 -7.10
N ASP A 202 8.01 22.74 -7.16
CA ASP A 202 8.65 24.02 -6.82
C ASP A 202 9.08 24.05 -5.35
N PHE A 203 8.24 23.54 -4.47
CA PHE A 203 8.56 23.43 -3.05
C PHE A 203 9.73 22.47 -2.81
N ASP A 204 9.70 21.28 -3.38
CA ASP A 204 10.76 20.29 -3.24
C ASP A 204 12.12 20.85 -3.72
N GLN A 205 12.14 21.52 -4.87
CA GLN A 205 13.35 22.17 -5.39
C GLN A 205 13.84 23.28 -4.46
N SER A 206 12.95 24.13 -3.94
CA SER A 206 13.29 25.22 -3.02
C SER A 206 13.88 24.73 -1.69
N GLN A 207 13.42 23.57 -1.21
CA GLN A 207 13.88 22.96 0.05
C GLN A 207 14.98 21.90 -0.16
N LYS A 208 15.49 21.72 -1.38
CA LYS A 208 16.50 20.71 -1.75
C LYS A 208 16.08 19.29 -1.37
N LEU A 209 14.78 18.99 -1.54
CA LEU A 209 14.23 17.66 -1.40
C LEU A 209 14.26 16.93 -2.74
N TYR A 210 14.47 15.63 -2.68
CA TYR A 210 14.59 14.79 -3.88
C TYR A 210 13.28 14.07 -4.15
N SER A 211 12.75 14.26 -5.36
CA SER A 211 11.65 13.49 -5.92
C SER A 211 11.87 13.33 -7.43
N ILE A 212 11.25 12.34 -8.04
CA ILE A 212 11.37 12.16 -9.51
C ILE A 212 10.89 13.42 -10.24
N PRO A 213 9.75 14.06 -9.88
CA PRO A 213 9.34 15.31 -10.50
C PRO A 213 10.32 16.47 -10.26
N ALA A 214 10.87 16.61 -9.07
CA ALA A 214 11.84 17.68 -8.77
C ALA A 214 13.16 17.50 -9.54
N LEU A 215 13.58 16.24 -9.78
CA LEU A 215 14.82 15.91 -10.48
C LEU A 215 14.69 15.97 -12.01
N LEU A 216 13.62 15.39 -12.56
CA LEU A 216 13.46 15.21 -14.01
C LEU A 216 12.54 16.24 -14.68
N GLY A 217 11.82 17.03 -13.88
CA GLY A 217 10.74 17.90 -14.33
C GLY A 217 9.44 17.16 -14.63
N VAL A 218 8.34 17.89 -14.69
CA VAL A 218 6.97 17.36 -14.77
C VAL A 218 6.80 16.41 -15.96
N LYS A 219 7.20 16.81 -17.16
CA LYS A 219 6.97 16.02 -18.39
C LYS A 219 7.65 14.66 -18.37
N LYS A 220 8.89 14.56 -17.89
CA LYS A 220 9.61 13.29 -17.79
C LYS A 220 9.08 12.44 -16.63
N ALA A 221 8.70 13.08 -15.52
CA ALA A 221 8.12 12.39 -14.37
C ALA A 221 6.81 11.67 -14.73
N VAL A 222 5.92 12.31 -15.50
CA VAL A 222 4.69 11.66 -16.00
C VAL A 222 5.03 10.43 -16.83
N ARG A 223 6.02 10.48 -17.73
CA ARG A 223 6.45 9.31 -18.53
C ARG A 223 7.01 8.19 -17.67
N VAL A 224 7.77 8.52 -16.60
CA VAL A 224 8.24 7.49 -15.65
C VAL A 224 7.06 6.84 -14.95
N SER A 225 6.07 7.61 -14.52
CA SER A 225 4.84 7.08 -13.94
C SER A 225 4.08 6.17 -14.92
N GLU A 226 3.94 6.56 -16.19
CA GLU A 226 3.33 5.73 -17.24
C GLU A 226 4.05 4.38 -17.37
N LEU A 227 5.38 4.39 -17.43
CA LEU A 227 6.18 3.15 -17.51
C LEU A 227 5.95 2.25 -16.29
N LEU A 228 5.94 2.81 -15.09
CA LEU A 228 5.68 2.05 -13.87
C LEU A 228 4.28 1.45 -13.86
N HIS A 229 3.28 2.17 -14.33
CA HIS A 229 1.92 1.65 -14.45
C HIS A 229 1.79 0.54 -15.52
N ILE A 230 2.52 0.64 -16.63
CA ILE A 230 2.61 -0.45 -17.63
C ILE A 230 3.22 -1.71 -16.99
N ILE A 231 4.30 -1.57 -16.23
CA ILE A 231 4.93 -2.69 -15.52
C ILE A 231 3.96 -3.28 -14.48
N SER A 232 3.23 -2.44 -13.75
CA SER A 232 2.20 -2.90 -12.81
C SER A 232 1.11 -3.73 -13.51
N ALA A 233 0.60 -3.26 -14.64
CA ALA A 233 -0.38 -4.00 -15.45
C ALA A 233 0.19 -5.34 -15.93
N ALA A 234 1.45 -5.38 -16.37
CA ALA A 234 2.14 -6.62 -16.76
C ALA A 234 2.26 -7.60 -15.59
N CYS A 235 2.55 -7.13 -14.38
CA CYS A 235 2.59 -7.97 -13.18
C CYS A 235 1.21 -8.56 -12.85
N VAL A 236 0.14 -7.77 -12.97
CA VAL A 236 -1.24 -8.25 -12.76
C VAL A 236 -1.61 -9.30 -13.81
N ILE A 237 -1.27 -9.08 -15.09
CA ILE A 237 -1.48 -10.06 -16.16
C ILE A 237 -0.70 -11.36 -15.87
N ALA A 238 0.57 -11.24 -15.48
CA ALA A 238 1.40 -12.40 -15.11
C ALA A 238 0.81 -13.17 -13.91
N ALA A 239 0.27 -12.46 -12.91
CA ALA A 239 -0.42 -13.09 -11.78
C ALA A 239 -1.67 -13.86 -12.24
N GLY A 240 -2.42 -13.32 -13.19
CA GLY A 240 -3.59 -13.97 -13.77
C GLY A 240 -3.26 -15.28 -14.50
N ILE A 241 -2.20 -15.26 -15.30
CA ILE A 241 -1.71 -16.44 -16.03
C ILE A 241 -1.16 -17.47 -15.05
N TYR A 242 -0.29 -17.05 -14.12
CA TYR A 242 0.33 -17.95 -13.15
C TYR A 242 -0.67 -18.58 -12.19
N GLY A 243 -1.67 -17.80 -11.73
CA GLY A 243 -2.72 -18.24 -10.82
C GLY A 243 -3.87 -18.99 -11.50
N ALA A 244 -3.87 -19.10 -12.82
CA ALA A 244 -4.94 -19.72 -13.63
C ALA A 244 -6.33 -19.17 -13.27
N PHE A 245 -6.44 -17.86 -13.08
CA PHE A 245 -7.68 -17.19 -12.69
C PHE A 245 -8.76 -17.23 -13.79
N GLY A 246 -10.01 -17.15 -13.37
CA GLY A 246 -11.19 -17.20 -14.23
C GLY A 246 -11.57 -15.89 -14.91
N GLY A 247 -12.78 -15.84 -15.47
CA GLY A 247 -13.24 -14.72 -16.27
C GLY A 247 -13.42 -13.41 -15.51
N LEU A 248 -13.81 -13.45 -14.25
CA LEU A 248 -13.98 -12.25 -13.42
C LEU A 248 -12.63 -11.55 -13.18
N TYR A 249 -11.56 -12.32 -13.01
CA TYR A 249 -10.23 -11.77 -12.90
C TYR A 249 -9.84 -10.99 -14.16
N TRP A 250 -10.01 -11.56 -15.35
CA TRP A 250 -9.64 -10.92 -16.59
C TRP A 250 -10.49 -9.68 -16.89
N MET A 251 -11.76 -9.70 -16.49
CA MET A 251 -12.62 -8.52 -16.56
C MET A 251 -12.06 -7.39 -15.71
N VAL A 252 -11.65 -7.67 -14.46
CA VAL A 252 -11.14 -6.61 -13.60
C VAL A 252 -9.71 -6.19 -13.95
N VAL A 253 -8.90 -7.04 -14.57
CA VAL A 253 -7.62 -6.63 -15.20
C VAL A 253 -7.83 -5.57 -16.25
N ALA A 254 -8.85 -5.74 -17.12
CA ALA A 254 -9.21 -4.73 -18.11
C ALA A 254 -9.66 -3.42 -17.45
N VAL A 255 -10.49 -3.49 -16.39
CA VAL A 255 -10.92 -2.31 -15.62
C VAL A 255 -9.72 -1.62 -14.97
N PHE A 256 -8.85 -2.36 -14.30
CA PHE A 256 -7.65 -1.82 -13.64
C PHE A 256 -6.74 -1.10 -14.65
N THR A 257 -6.44 -1.75 -15.77
CA THR A 257 -5.63 -1.17 -16.85
C THR A 257 -6.29 0.08 -17.46
N GLY A 258 -7.61 0.02 -17.67
CA GLY A 258 -8.40 1.17 -18.14
C GLY A 258 -8.35 2.35 -17.16
N MET A 259 -8.37 2.09 -15.85
CA MET A 259 -8.25 3.14 -14.83
C MET A 259 -6.84 3.76 -14.80
N LEU A 260 -5.78 2.96 -15.00
CA LEU A 260 -4.42 3.50 -15.15
C LEU A 260 -4.32 4.40 -16.40
N TYR A 261 -4.86 3.96 -17.53
CA TYR A 261 -4.92 4.80 -18.73
C TYR A 261 -5.71 6.09 -18.49
N TYR A 262 -6.89 5.99 -17.89
CA TYR A 262 -7.72 7.15 -17.55
C TYR A 262 -6.95 8.15 -16.66
N GLN A 263 -6.23 7.67 -15.66
CA GLN A 263 -5.41 8.51 -14.78
C GLN A 263 -4.43 9.38 -15.57
N HIS A 264 -3.71 8.78 -16.53
CA HIS A 264 -2.76 9.51 -17.37
C HIS A 264 -3.43 10.40 -18.42
N SER A 265 -4.66 10.07 -18.84
CA SER A 265 -5.42 10.91 -19.78
C SER A 265 -5.89 12.24 -19.17
N ILE A 266 -6.15 12.26 -17.85
CA ILE A 266 -6.64 13.45 -17.14
C ILE A 266 -5.54 14.30 -16.51
N VAL A 267 -4.33 13.74 -16.28
CA VAL A 267 -3.17 14.47 -15.75
C VAL A 267 -2.24 14.84 -16.90
N LYS A 268 -2.16 16.12 -17.20
CA LYS A 268 -1.29 16.65 -18.26
C LYS A 268 -0.15 17.44 -17.63
N SER A 269 0.97 17.52 -18.35
CA SER A 269 2.16 18.24 -17.88
C SER A 269 1.95 19.75 -17.71
N ASP A 270 0.95 20.30 -18.35
CA ASP A 270 0.56 21.73 -18.33
C ASP A 270 -0.72 21.99 -17.49
N ASP A 271 -1.42 20.92 -17.05
CA ASP A 271 -2.61 21.05 -16.21
C ASP A 271 -2.59 20.01 -15.07
N LEU A 272 -2.25 20.46 -13.86
CA LEU A 272 -2.18 19.65 -12.64
C LEU A 272 -3.46 19.75 -11.79
N SER A 273 -4.50 20.43 -12.25
CA SER A 273 -5.75 20.63 -11.48
C SER A 273 -6.46 19.34 -11.10
N LYS A 274 -6.31 18.27 -11.91
CA LYS A 274 -6.95 16.97 -11.73
C LYS A 274 -6.12 15.93 -10.99
N VAL A 275 -4.92 16.28 -10.50
CA VAL A 275 -4.04 15.34 -9.79
C VAL A 275 -4.72 14.70 -8.57
N ASN A 276 -5.50 15.46 -7.80
CA ASN A 276 -6.22 14.92 -6.66
C ASN A 276 -7.30 13.91 -7.05
N ILE A 277 -7.99 14.12 -8.17
CA ILE A 277 -8.99 13.17 -8.72
C ILE A 277 -8.27 11.89 -9.18
N ALA A 278 -7.18 12.04 -9.91
CA ALA A 278 -6.36 10.92 -10.35
C ALA A 278 -5.83 10.10 -9.16
N PHE A 279 -5.35 10.77 -8.12
CA PHE A 279 -4.81 10.11 -6.93
C PHE A 279 -5.88 9.42 -6.09
N MET A 280 -6.93 10.14 -5.69
CA MET A 280 -7.91 9.62 -4.72
C MET A 280 -8.96 8.73 -5.35
N THR A 281 -9.63 9.23 -6.39
CA THR A 281 -10.80 8.55 -6.97
C THR A 281 -10.37 7.39 -7.84
N ALA A 282 -9.45 7.63 -8.79
CA ALA A 282 -9.05 6.58 -9.72
C ALA A 282 -8.37 5.41 -8.99
N ASN A 283 -7.38 5.69 -8.12
CA ASN A 283 -6.66 4.62 -7.43
C ASN A 283 -7.48 3.94 -6.33
N GLY A 284 -8.26 4.70 -5.54
CA GLY A 284 -9.12 4.12 -4.51
C GLY A 284 -10.20 3.20 -5.09
N THR A 285 -10.85 3.64 -6.18
CA THR A 285 -11.85 2.83 -6.87
C THR A 285 -11.21 1.62 -7.54
N ALA A 286 -10.08 1.82 -8.24
CA ALA A 286 -9.37 0.74 -8.91
C ALA A 286 -8.97 -0.38 -7.94
N SER A 287 -8.37 -0.05 -6.79
CA SER A 287 -7.93 -1.04 -5.81
C SER A 287 -9.08 -1.83 -5.20
N LEU A 288 -10.18 -1.14 -4.85
CA LEU A 288 -11.34 -1.78 -4.25
C LEU A 288 -12.05 -2.72 -5.23
N VAL A 289 -12.33 -2.23 -6.44
CA VAL A 289 -12.98 -3.02 -7.50
C VAL A 289 -12.10 -4.21 -7.87
N PHE A 290 -10.79 -3.99 -8.03
CA PHE A 290 -9.84 -5.06 -8.32
C PHE A 290 -9.90 -6.17 -7.26
N ALA A 291 -9.84 -5.82 -5.98
CA ALA A 291 -9.87 -6.81 -4.91
C ALA A 291 -11.20 -7.56 -4.85
N LEU A 292 -12.32 -6.87 -4.99
CA LEU A 292 -13.65 -7.52 -4.95
C LEU A 292 -13.79 -8.57 -6.03
N PHE A 293 -13.40 -8.27 -7.27
CA PHE A 293 -13.51 -9.20 -8.38
C PHE A 293 -12.50 -10.35 -8.30
N VAL A 294 -11.24 -10.07 -7.88
CA VAL A 294 -10.23 -11.12 -7.68
C VAL A 294 -10.69 -12.10 -6.59
N ILE A 295 -11.20 -11.58 -5.48
CA ILE A 295 -11.69 -12.41 -4.38
C ILE A 295 -12.92 -13.22 -4.83
N ALA A 296 -13.86 -12.60 -5.55
CA ALA A 296 -15.02 -13.30 -6.09
C ALA A 296 -14.61 -14.41 -7.07
N ASP A 297 -13.65 -14.14 -7.97
CA ASP A 297 -13.13 -15.13 -8.91
C ASP A 297 -12.53 -16.35 -8.17
N ILE A 298 -11.69 -16.10 -7.15
CA ILE A 298 -11.11 -17.16 -6.33
C ILE A 298 -12.20 -18.00 -5.65
N ILE A 299 -13.24 -17.37 -5.09
CA ILE A 299 -14.32 -18.08 -4.38
C ILE A 299 -15.18 -18.92 -5.36
N ILE A 300 -15.40 -18.45 -6.57
CA ILE A 300 -16.23 -19.15 -7.57
C ILE A 300 -15.45 -20.30 -8.21
N MET A 301 -14.15 -20.16 -8.39
CA MET A 301 -13.29 -21.16 -9.03
C MET A 301 -12.88 -22.32 -8.09
N ASN A 302 -13.02 -22.16 -6.76
CA ASN A 302 -12.68 -23.16 -5.74
C ASN A 302 -13.91 -23.61 -4.96
#